data_bb6b91bc9ac1a63bd84c889612557ae6
#
_entry.id   bb6b91bc9ac1a63bd84c889612557ae6
#
_cell.length_a   1.000
_cell.length_b   1.000
_cell.length_c   1.000
_cell.angle_alpha   90.00
_cell.angle_beta   90.00
_cell.angle_gamma   90.00
#
_symmetry.space_group_name_H-M   'P 1'
#
loop_
_entity.id
_entity.type
_entity.pdbx_description
1 polymer ?
#
loop_
_entity_poly.entity_id
_entity_poly.type
_entity_poly.pdbx_seq_one_letter_code
_entity_poly.pdbx_strand_id
1 'polypeptide(L)'
;RSGLESTFATNTKGMGFVFEPERMPYIVHRKYVPDFVKGNVLIECKGFFRAGDTLKYKSVKKHYPDKELIFILSDPFKKVRKGSKLNMGQWCFKEEFAFFTVKECDKLKKYMSLNEEDKYKYRQEHLRGK
;
A
#
# COMPACT_ATOMS: atom_id res chain seq x y z
N ARG A 1 29.60 11.36 12.15
CA ARG A 1 30.68 10.40 11.87
C ARG A 1 31.21 9.81 13.18
N SER A 2 31.31 8.49 13.25
CA SER A 2 31.86 7.82 14.42
C SER A 2 33.38 7.99 14.51
N GLY A 3 33.94 7.75 15.70
CA GLY A 3 35.40 7.76 15.89
C GLY A 3 36.08 6.72 15.02
N LEU A 4 35.48 5.54 14.85
CA LEU A 4 36.01 4.50 13.97
C LEU A 4 36.04 4.95 12.51
N GLU A 5 34.98 5.56 12.02
CA GLU A 5 34.92 6.07 10.65
C GLU A 5 35.98 7.17 10.40
N SER A 6 36.14 8.08 11.38
CA SER A 6 37.13 9.13 11.29
C SER A 6 38.56 8.58 11.25
N THR A 7 38.83 7.57 12.06
CA THR A 7 40.12 6.89 12.09
C THR A 7 40.40 6.20 10.77
N PHE A 8 39.42 5.48 10.23
CA PHE A 8 39.56 4.81 8.94
C PHE A 8 39.83 5.83 7.83
N ALA A 9 39.07 6.93 7.80
CA ALA A 9 39.25 7.97 6.79
C ALA A 9 40.66 8.54 6.83
N THR A 10 41.19 8.78 8.03
CA THR A 10 42.55 9.27 8.23
C THR A 10 43.58 8.26 7.75
N ASN A 11 43.44 6.99 8.16
CA ASN A 11 44.39 5.94 7.85
C ASN A 11 44.43 5.53 6.38
N THR A 12 43.32 5.81 5.64
CA THR A 12 43.23 5.46 4.22
C THR A 12 43.34 6.67 3.30
N LYS A 13 43.82 7.79 3.82
CA LYS A 13 43.99 9.00 3.04
C LYS A 13 44.92 8.74 1.84
N GLY A 14 44.44 9.12 0.66
CA GLY A 14 45.16 8.87 -0.57
C GLY A 14 44.85 7.56 -1.26
N MET A 15 44.05 6.70 -0.63
CA MET A 15 43.62 5.41 -1.24
C MET A 15 42.40 5.53 -2.14
N GLY A 16 41.78 6.71 -2.18
CA GLY A 16 40.66 6.93 -3.08
C GLY A 16 39.26 6.59 -2.52
N PHE A 17 39.17 6.27 -1.23
CA PHE A 17 37.86 6.04 -0.62
C PHE A 17 37.10 7.36 -0.45
N VAL A 18 35.77 7.31 -0.68
CA VAL A 18 34.88 8.44 -0.53
C VAL A 18 33.87 8.09 0.58
N PHE A 19 33.62 9.05 1.49
CA PHE A 19 32.64 8.85 2.58
C PHE A 19 31.22 9.06 2.05
N GLU A 20 30.39 8.04 2.21
CA GLU A 20 28.97 8.05 1.79
C GLU A 20 28.75 8.63 0.38
N PRO A 21 29.42 8.08 -0.66
CA PRO A 21 29.45 8.72 -1.98
C PRO A 21 28.09 8.73 -2.68
N GLU A 22 27.30 7.68 -2.50
CA GLU A 22 26.03 7.56 -3.20
C GLU A 22 25.11 6.61 -2.45
N ARG A 23 23.82 6.70 -2.80
CA ARG A 23 22.81 5.78 -2.28
C ARG A 23 22.59 4.69 -3.31
N MET A 24 22.75 3.45 -2.87
CA MET A 24 22.57 2.29 -3.75
C MET A 24 21.25 1.59 -3.39
N PRO A 25 20.26 1.60 -4.29
CA PRO A 25 19.00 0.88 -4.02
C PRO A 25 19.26 -0.62 -3.97
N TYR A 26 18.51 -1.30 -3.14
CA TYR A 26 18.54 -2.76 -3.08
C TYR A 26 17.13 -3.30 -2.89
N ILE A 27 16.93 -4.54 -3.31
CA ILE A 27 15.61 -5.17 -3.30
C ILE A 27 15.48 -6.07 -2.10
N VAL A 28 14.35 -5.94 -1.37
CA VAL A 28 14.02 -6.82 -0.25
C VAL A 28 12.74 -7.56 -0.62
N HIS A 29 12.81 -8.90 -0.59
CA HIS A 29 11.64 -9.74 -0.82
C HIS A 29 10.92 -9.99 0.49
N ARG A 30 9.62 -9.69 0.54
CA ARG A 30 8.77 -9.91 1.71
C ARG A 30 7.55 -10.71 1.29
N LYS A 31 7.01 -11.48 2.23
CA LYS A 31 5.78 -12.22 1.99
C LYS A 31 4.60 -11.39 2.45
N TYR A 32 3.52 -11.45 1.70
CA TYR A 32 2.26 -10.81 2.04
C TYR A 32 1.21 -11.87 2.31
N VAL A 33 0.52 -11.76 3.44
CA VAL A 33 -0.59 -12.64 3.82
C VAL A 33 -1.83 -11.78 3.98
N PRO A 34 -2.81 -11.88 3.05
CA PRO A 34 -4.06 -11.15 3.21
C PRO A 34 -4.88 -11.73 4.36
N ASP A 35 -5.82 -10.92 4.88
CA ASP A 35 -6.68 -11.38 5.98
C ASP A 35 -7.63 -12.48 5.53
N PHE A 36 -8.20 -12.37 4.32
CA PHE A 36 -9.10 -13.39 3.76
C PHE A 36 -8.85 -13.54 2.26
N VAL A 37 -9.13 -14.72 1.74
CA VAL A 37 -8.97 -15.03 0.31
C VAL A 37 -10.19 -15.80 -0.18
N LYS A 38 -10.70 -15.41 -1.34
CA LYS A 38 -11.69 -16.20 -2.09
C LYS A 38 -11.33 -16.13 -3.58
N GLY A 39 -10.83 -17.24 -4.13
CA GLY A 39 -10.37 -17.26 -5.52
C GLY A 39 -9.23 -16.26 -5.73
N ASN A 40 -9.39 -15.35 -6.67
CA ASN A 40 -8.43 -14.29 -6.94
C ASN A 40 -8.69 -13.00 -6.14
N VAL A 41 -9.69 -13.00 -5.25
CA VAL A 41 -10.02 -11.84 -4.42
C VAL A 41 -9.32 -11.95 -3.07
N LEU A 42 -8.60 -10.90 -2.70
CA LEU A 42 -7.90 -10.78 -1.43
C LEU A 42 -8.61 -9.70 -0.61
N ILE A 43 -8.89 -9.99 0.65
CA ILE A 43 -9.54 -9.04 1.56
C ILE A 43 -8.54 -8.60 2.62
N GLU A 44 -8.45 -7.30 2.80
CA GLU A 44 -7.62 -6.69 3.83
C GLU A 44 -8.49 -5.81 4.72
N CYS A 45 -8.53 -6.12 6.02
CA CYS A 45 -9.32 -5.35 7.00
C CYS A 45 -8.41 -4.35 7.69
N LYS A 46 -8.76 -3.05 7.63
CA LYS A 46 -7.91 -1.98 8.18
C LYS A 46 -8.70 -1.00 9.03
N GLY A 47 -8.24 -0.79 10.26
CA GLY A 47 -8.72 0.30 11.10
C GLY A 47 -7.94 1.58 10.86
N PHE A 48 -6.66 1.47 10.50
CA PHE A 48 -5.79 2.58 10.14
C PHE A 48 -4.62 2.05 9.32
N PHE A 49 -3.94 2.94 8.60
CA PHE A 49 -2.71 2.58 7.89
C PHE A 49 -1.49 2.90 8.75
N ARG A 50 -0.56 1.96 8.76
CA ARG A 50 0.76 2.13 9.38
C ARG A 50 1.74 2.65 8.35
N ALA A 51 2.89 3.13 8.82
CA ALA A 51 3.98 3.52 7.94
C ALA A 51 4.35 2.35 7.02
N GLY A 52 4.44 2.62 5.72
CA GLY A 52 4.78 1.60 4.72
C GLY A 52 3.60 0.82 4.16
N ASP A 53 2.41 0.90 4.77
CA ASP A 53 1.25 0.15 4.28
C ASP A 53 0.86 0.55 2.86
N THR A 54 0.83 1.84 2.56
CA THR A 54 0.43 2.31 1.23
C THR A 54 1.36 1.77 0.14
N LEU A 55 2.67 1.77 0.40
CA LEU A 55 3.64 1.22 -0.53
C LEU A 55 3.49 -0.30 -0.66
N LYS A 56 3.24 -0.99 0.44
CA LYS A 56 3.02 -2.44 0.44
C LYS A 56 1.86 -2.83 -0.46
N TYR A 57 0.71 -2.21 -0.31
CA TYR A 57 -0.47 -2.57 -1.09
C TYR A 57 -0.34 -2.20 -2.56
N LYS A 58 0.30 -1.09 -2.87
CA LYS A 58 0.61 -0.73 -4.26
C LYS A 58 1.54 -1.76 -4.88
N SER A 59 2.52 -2.25 -4.13
CA SER A 59 3.45 -3.27 -4.59
C SER A 59 2.74 -4.61 -4.82
N VAL A 60 1.85 -5.02 -3.93
CA VAL A 60 1.04 -6.24 -4.09
C VAL A 60 0.23 -6.15 -5.38
N LYS A 61 -0.44 -5.03 -5.61
CA LYS A 61 -1.24 -4.83 -6.82
C LYS A 61 -0.38 -4.96 -8.09
N LYS A 62 0.79 -4.35 -8.07
CA LYS A 62 1.71 -4.36 -9.21
C LYS A 62 2.23 -5.75 -9.52
N HIS A 63 2.58 -6.52 -8.50
CA HIS A 63 3.21 -7.83 -8.67
C HIS A 63 2.20 -8.97 -8.88
N TYR A 64 0.93 -8.77 -8.52
CA TYR A 64 -0.12 -9.77 -8.67
C TYR A 64 -1.33 -9.18 -9.41
N PRO A 65 -1.15 -8.82 -10.70
CA PRO A 65 -2.22 -8.16 -11.46
C PRO A 65 -3.44 -9.07 -11.71
N ASP A 66 -3.29 -10.38 -11.55
CA ASP A 66 -4.37 -11.36 -11.65
C ASP A 66 -5.22 -11.47 -10.38
N LYS A 67 -4.79 -10.80 -9.30
CA LYS A 67 -5.52 -10.81 -8.04
C LYS A 67 -6.12 -9.44 -7.78
N GLU A 68 -7.27 -9.44 -7.11
CA GLU A 68 -7.95 -8.20 -6.75
C GLU A 68 -7.94 -8.03 -5.23
N LEU A 69 -7.32 -6.94 -4.76
CA LEU A 69 -7.28 -6.59 -3.35
C LEU A 69 -8.43 -5.62 -3.05
N ILE A 70 -9.27 -5.99 -2.08
CA ILE A 70 -10.40 -5.19 -1.63
C ILE A 70 -10.22 -4.90 -0.15
N PHE A 71 -10.44 -3.65 0.25
CA PHE A 71 -10.29 -3.22 1.64
C PHE A 71 -11.63 -3.21 2.36
N ILE A 72 -11.63 -3.68 3.62
CA ILE A 72 -12.72 -3.47 4.55
C ILE A 72 -12.21 -2.47 5.57
N LEU A 73 -12.73 -1.25 5.52
CA LEU A 73 -12.27 -0.15 6.35
C LEU A 73 -13.24 0.08 7.50
N SER A 74 -12.73 0.26 8.72
CA SER A 74 -13.59 0.59 9.86
C SER A 74 -14.15 2.00 9.72
N ASP A 75 -13.35 2.93 9.18
CA ASP A 75 -13.74 4.31 8.94
C ASP A 75 -13.05 4.87 7.69
N PRO A 76 -13.74 4.86 6.53
CA PRO A 76 -13.14 5.35 5.29
C PRO A 76 -12.75 6.84 5.33
N PHE A 77 -13.35 7.62 6.22
CA PHE A 77 -13.08 9.06 6.33
C PHE A 77 -11.84 9.38 7.16
N LYS A 78 -11.27 8.38 7.82
CA LYS A 78 -10.05 8.54 8.59
C LYS A 78 -8.89 8.86 7.66
N LYS A 79 -8.05 9.82 8.04
CA LYS A 79 -6.89 10.19 7.22
C LYS A 79 -5.91 9.03 7.08
N VAL A 80 -5.25 8.96 5.93
CA VAL A 80 -4.22 7.95 5.64
C VAL A 80 -3.11 8.03 6.68
N ARG A 81 -2.72 9.25 7.03
CA ARG A 81 -1.76 9.53 8.10
C ARG A 81 -2.00 10.94 8.59
N LYS A 82 -1.41 11.28 9.74
CA LYS A 82 -1.46 12.65 10.26
C LYS A 82 -0.90 13.63 9.22
N GLY A 83 -1.66 14.68 8.93
CA GLY A 83 -1.26 15.69 7.96
C GLY A 83 -1.56 15.34 6.51
N SER A 84 -2.09 14.16 6.23
CA SER A 84 -2.48 13.76 4.88
C SER A 84 -3.70 14.54 4.41
N LYS A 85 -3.75 14.87 3.12
CA LYS A 85 -4.93 15.45 2.49
C LYS A 85 -5.99 14.40 2.17
N LEU A 86 -5.57 13.15 2.00
CA LEU A 86 -6.46 12.05 1.64
C LEU A 86 -6.91 11.29 2.87
N ASN A 87 -8.20 10.92 2.91
CA ASN A 87 -8.66 9.89 3.82
C ASN A 87 -8.41 8.50 3.19
N MET A 88 -8.66 7.44 3.97
CA MET A 88 -8.38 6.08 3.52
C MET A 88 -9.22 5.68 2.32
N GLY A 89 -10.50 6.07 2.30
CA GLY A 89 -11.37 5.79 1.15
C GLY A 89 -10.91 6.52 -0.11
N GLN A 90 -10.50 7.77 0.01
CA GLN A 90 -9.98 8.54 -1.13
C GLN A 90 -8.69 7.94 -1.65
N TRP A 91 -7.82 7.46 -0.76
CA TRP A 91 -6.60 6.78 -1.17
C TRP A 91 -6.93 5.49 -1.95
N CYS A 92 -7.88 4.69 -1.45
CA CYS A 92 -8.30 3.49 -2.16
C CYS A 92 -8.81 3.82 -3.55
N PHE A 93 -9.65 4.83 -3.67
CA PHE A 93 -10.17 5.26 -4.97
C PHE A 93 -9.05 5.68 -5.92
N LYS A 94 -8.12 6.50 -5.43
CA LYS A 94 -6.98 6.97 -6.22
C LYS A 94 -6.13 5.83 -6.75
N GLU A 95 -5.90 4.80 -5.93
CA GLU A 95 -5.09 3.65 -6.30
C GLU A 95 -5.92 2.53 -6.93
N GLU A 96 -7.20 2.80 -7.21
CA GLU A 96 -8.12 1.86 -7.87
C GLU A 96 -8.38 0.58 -7.07
N PHE A 97 -8.48 0.72 -5.75
CA PHE A 97 -8.93 -0.34 -4.85
C PHE A 97 -10.39 -0.11 -4.48
N ALA A 98 -11.21 -1.15 -4.57
CA ALA A 98 -12.54 -1.12 -3.99
C ALA A 98 -12.42 -1.19 -2.46
N PHE A 99 -13.35 -0.56 -1.76
CA PHE A 99 -13.43 -0.63 -0.30
C PHE A 99 -14.87 -0.61 0.16
N PHE A 100 -15.10 -1.24 1.31
CA PHE A 100 -16.41 -1.31 1.94
C PHE A 100 -16.20 -1.26 3.45
N THR A 101 -17.26 -1.04 4.18
CA THR A 101 -17.28 -1.22 5.64
C THR A 101 -17.93 -2.56 5.97
N VAL A 102 -17.81 -3.02 7.23
CA VAL A 102 -18.45 -4.28 7.64
C VAL A 102 -19.97 -4.26 7.52
N LYS A 103 -20.59 -3.08 7.55
CA LYS A 103 -22.02 -2.93 7.35
C LYS A 103 -22.44 -3.08 5.89
N GLU A 104 -21.50 -3.07 4.97
CA GLU A 104 -21.73 -3.09 3.54
C GLU A 104 -21.38 -4.42 2.89
N CYS A 105 -21.42 -5.52 3.64
CA CYS A 105 -21.07 -6.83 3.10
C CYS A 105 -21.99 -7.25 1.93
N ASP A 106 -23.24 -6.80 1.93
CA ASP A 106 -24.14 -7.04 0.79
C ASP A 106 -23.64 -6.36 -0.47
N LYS A 107 -23.12 -5.14 -0.33
CA LYS A 107 -22.54 -4.40 -1.45
C LYS A 107 -21.25 -5.04 -1.94
N LEU A 108 -20.42 -5.54 -1.03
CA LEU A 108 -19.22 -6.30 -1.37
C LEU A 108 -19.57 -7.52 -2.20
N LYS A 109 -20.56 -8.31 -1.75
CA LYS A 109 -20.99 -9.51 -2.46
C LYS A 109 -21.43 -9.18 -3.88
N LYS A 110 -22.23 -8.13 -4.02
CA LYS A 110 -22.71 -7.67 -5.32
C LYS A 110 -21.56 -7.22 -6.22
N TYR A 111 -20.64 -6.44 -5.66
CA TYR A 111 -19.46 -5.97 -6.38
C TYR A 111 -18.62 -7.14 -6.90
N MET A 112 -18.39 -8.14 -6.07
CA MET A 112 -17.59 -9.30 -6.45
C MET A 112 -18.18 -10.09 -7.62
N SER A 113 -19.49 -9.99 -7.85
CA SER A 113 -20.16 -10.68 -8.95
C SER A 113 -20.07 -9.94 -10.28
N LEU A 114 -19.60 -8.69 -10.27
CA LEU A 114 -19.52 -7.86 -11.48
C LEU A 114 -18.30 -8.23 -12.33
N ASN A 115 -18.40 -7.97 -13.64
CA ASN A 115 -17.22 -8.05 -14.51
C ASN A 115 -16.32 -6.82 -14.31
N GLU A 116 -15.14 -6.82 -14.93
CA GLU A 116 -14.15 -5.75 -14.71
C GLU A 116 -14.68 -4.38 -15.15
N GLU A 117 -15.40 -4.29 -16.25
CA GLU A 117 -15.97 -3.04 -16.73
C GLU A 117 -16.98 -2.47 -15.73
N ASP A 118 -17.89 -3.32 -15.23
CA ASP A 118 -18.91 -2.91 -14.27
C ASP A 118 -18.29 -2.59 -12.91
N LYS A 119 -17.25 -3.29 -12.51
CA LYS A 119 -16.48 -2.95 -11.30
C LYS A 119 -15.88 -1.56 -11.40
N TYR A 120 -15.29 -1.22 -12.54
CA TYR A 120 -14.75 0.12 -12.77
C TYR A 120 -15.84 1.18 -12.63
N LYS A 121 -16.99 0.98 -13.28
CA LYS A 121 -18.13 1.89 -13.19
C LYS A 121 -18.62 2.04 -11.74
N TYR A 122 -18.70 0.93 -11.02
CA TYR A 122 -19.12 0.95 -9.62
C TYR A 122 -18.19 1.80 -8.77
N ARG A 123 -16.87 1.62 -8.92
CA ARG A 123 -15.89 2.43 -8.19
C ARG A 123 -16.05 3.91 -8.51
N GLN A 124 -16.23 4.26 -9.78
CA GLN A 124 -16.38 5.66 -10.19
C GLN A 124 -17.65 6.29 -9.63
N GLU A 125 -18.73 5.54 -9.54
CA GLU A 125 -20.02 6.05 -9.10
C GLU A 125 -20.18 6.05 -7.58
N HIS A 126 -19.60 5.08 -6.88
CA HIS A 126 -19.91 4.82 -5.47
C HIS A 126 -18.71 4.86 -4.52
N LEU A 127 -17.50 4.72 -5.00
CA LEU A 127 -16.31 4.54 -4.15
C LEU A 127 -15.27 5.66 -4.29
N ARG A 128 -15.70 6.90 -4.45
CA ARG A 128 -14.76 8.02 -4.55
C ARG A 128 -14.15 8.43 -3.21
N GLY A 129 -14.68 7.95 -2.10
CA GLY A 129 -14.12 8.23 -0.78
C GLY A 129 -14.37 9.64 -0.31
N LYS A 130 -15.57 10.15 -0.49
CA LYS A 130 -15.95 11.52 -0.12
C LYS A 130 -15.71 11.83 1.35
#